data_ee1458d7263a36af5d2897adb77be0fa
#
_entry.id   ee1458d7263a36af5d2897adb77be0fa
#
_cell.length_a   1.000
_cell.length_b   1.000
_cell.length_c   1.000
_cell.angle_alpha   90.00
_cell.angle_beta   90.00
_cell.angle_gamma   90.00
#
_symmetry.space_group_name_H-M   'P 1'
#
loop_
_entity.id
_entity.type
_entity.pdbx_description
1 polymer ?
#
loop_
_entity_poly.entity_id
_entity_poly.type
_entity_poly.pdbx_seq_one_letter_code
_entity_poly.pdbx_strand_id
1 'polypeptide(L)'
;MKRHILLFALLFCSAGRIGAQDSGSNWIKTRTAISETGTTITDITYYNGLGLPSQTTNVRASVNGYNIVTPIVYDALLRSDATAYLPFEATYYSDEEELPNSTAISEQRNYYEERYSSDYERSFTEKVYEASPLGRVRKQALPGYMKDFEVLY
;
A
#
# COMPACT_ATOMS: atom_id res chain seq x y z
N MET A 1 -49.24 18.21 -33.37
CA MET A 1 -47.77 18.36 -33.40
C MET A 1 -47.14 18.72 -32.03
N LYS A 2 -47.86 19.30 -31.05
CA LYS A 2 -47.28 19.67 -29.73
C LYS A 2 -47.07 18.48 -28.75
N ARG A 3 -47.74 17.33 -28.94
CA ARG A 3 -47.65 16.18 -28.01
C ARG A 3 -46.40 15.33 -28.20
N HIS A 4 -45.80 15.29 -29.42
CA HIS A 4 -44.62 14.50 -29.69
C HIS A 4 -43.33 15.16 -29.26
N ILE A 5 -43.28 16.46 -29.11
CA ILE A 5 -42.12 17.21 -28.66
C ILE A 5 -41.89 16.99 -27.14
N LEU A 6 -42.98 16.82 -26.35
CA LEU A 6 -42.90 16.54 -24.94
C LEU A 6 -42.39 15.14 -24.61
N LEU A 7 -42.68 14.15 -25.50
CA LEU A 7 -42.17 12.78 -25.33
C LEU A 7 -40.69 12.69 -25.63
N PHE A 8 -40.16 13.50 -26.56
CA PHE A 8 -38.73 13.51 -26.90
C PHE A 8 -37.89 14.20 -25.80
N ALA A 9 -38.42 15.18 -25.11
CA ALA A 9 -37.74 15.86 -24.00
C ALA A 9 -37.63 14.97 -22.76
N LEU A 10 -38.57 14.05 -22.55
CA LEU A 10 -38.54 13.11 -21.44
C LEU A 10 -37.53 11.93 -21.63
N LEU A 11 -37.24 11.61 -22.89
CA LEU A 11 -36.28 10.55 -23.22
C LEU A 11 -34.81 10.97 -23.04
N PHE A 12 -34.55 12.28 -23.04
CA PHE A 12 -33.19 12.80 -22.92
C PHE A 12 -32.76 13.02 -21.43
N CYS A 13 -33.69 12.93 -20.48
CA CYS A 13 -33.41 13.09 -19.05
C CYS A 13 -33.02 11.80 -18.35
N SER A 14 -32.98 10.66 -19.05
CA SER A 14 -32.44 9.39 -18.56
C SER A 14 -30.99 9.14 -18.99
N ALA A 15 -30.26 10.20 -19.36
CA ALA A 15 -28.82 10.14 -19.50
C ALA A 15 -28.27 9.71 -18.13
N GLY A 16 -27.90 8.44 -18.04
CA GLY A 16 -27.41 7.80 -16.85
C GLY A 16 -26.38 8.68 -16.16
N ARG A 17 -26.48 8.73 -14.87
CA ARG A 17 -25.39 9.18 -14.03
C ARG A 17 -24.21 8.24 -14.35
N ILE A 18 -23.30 8.69 -15.18
CA ILE A 18 -21.97 8.15 -15.26
C ILE A 18 -21.38 8.60 -13.91
N GLY A 19 -21.63 7.84 -12.86
CA GLY A 19 -20.84 7.92 -11.66
C GLY A 19 -19.44 7.54 -12.11
N ALA A 20 -18.54 8.52 -12.25
CA ALA A 20 -17.13 8.24 -12.14
C ALA A 20 -16.99 7.58 -10.76
N GLN A 21 -16.71 6.31 -10.76
CA GLN A 21 -16.44 5.58 -9.53
C GLN A 21 -15.07 6.08 -9.08
N ASP A 22 -15.11 7.10 -8.23
CA ASP A 22 -13.96 7.61 -7.53
C ASP A 22 -13.63 6.61 -6.41
N SER A 23 -13.13 5.45 -6.79
CA SER A 23 -12.33 4.64 -5.89
C SER A 23 -11.00 5.37 -5.77
N GLY A 24 -10.86 6.24 -4.77
CA GLY A 24 -9.74 7.17 -4.60
C GLY A 24 -8.35 6.56 -4.51
N SER A 25 -8.14 5.39 -5.11
CA SER A 25 -6.87 4.69 -5.17
C SER A 25 -6.70 3.98 -6.50
N ASN A 26 -5.60 4.28 -7.18
CA ASN A 26 -5.17 3.49 -8.33
C ASN A 26 -4.44 2.23 -7.83
N TRP A 27 -4.68 1.10 -8.45
CA TRP A 27 -4.00 -0.14 -8.11
C TRP A 27 -3.72 -1.00 -9.35
N ILE A 28 -2.72 -1.87 -9.23
CA ILE A 28 -2.35 -2.87 -10.22
C ILE A 28 -2.34 -4.23 -9.53
N LYS A 29 -3.13 -5.17 -10.05
CA LYS A 29 -3.18 -6.57 -9.60
C LYS A 29 -2.46 -7.45 -10.60
N THR A 30 -1.40 -8.11 -10.17
CA THR A 30 -0.61 -9.04 -10.96
C THR A 30 -0.89 -10.46 -10.49
N ARG A 31 -1.18 -11.37 -11.43
CA ARG A 31 -1.32 -12.79 -11.16
C ARG A 31 -0.27 -13.56 -11.93
N THR A 32 0.57 -14.30 -11.21
CA THR A 32 1.64 -15.11 -11.79
C THR A 32 1.32 -16.59 -11.59
N ALA A 33 1.19 -17.34 -12.68
CA ALA A 33 1.04 -18.79 -12.60
C ALA A 33 2.40 -19.42 -12.23
N ILE A 34 2.41 -20.25 -11.17
CA ILE A 34 3.62 -20.92 -10.67
C ILE A 34 3.61 -22.43 -10.91
N SER A 35 2.50 -22.98 -11.39
CA SER A 35 2.41 -24.38 -11.77
C SER A 35 1.41 -24.58 -12.91
N GLU A 36 1.59 -25.67 -13.66
CA GLU A 36 0.64 -26.11 -14.69
C GLU A 36 -0.72 -26.52 -14.11
N THR A 37 -0.79 -26.79 -12.82
CA THR A 37 -2.01 -27.17 -12.09
C THR A 37 -2.87 -26.00 -11.67
N GLY A 38 -2.50 -24.76 -12.09
CA GLY A 38 -3.30 -23.56 -11.86
C GLY A 38 -3.01 -22.83 -10.56
N THR A 39 -1.94 -23.17 -9.82
CA THR A 39 -1.53 -22.39 -8.65
C THR A 39 -1.00 -21.02 -9.10
N THR A 40 -1.51 -19.96 -8.49
CA THR A 40 -1.11 -18.58 -8.82
C THR A 40 -0.67 -17.82 -7.58
N ILE A 41 0.31 -16.93 -7.76
CA ILE A 41 0.63 -15.86 -6.80
C ILE A 41 -0.10 -14.61 -7.27
N THR A 42 -0.71 -13.89 -6.36
CA THR A 42 -1.40 -12.64 -6.64
C THR A 42 -0.81 -11.52 -5.81
N ASP A 43 -0.35 -10.48 -6.48
CA ASP A 43 0.22 -9.28 -5.87
C ASP A 43 -0.61 -8.06 -6.26
N ILE A 44 -0.86 -7.17 -5.31
CA ILE A 44 -1.56 -5.91 -5.53
C ILE A 44 -0.64 -4.77 -5.11
N THR A 45 -0.43 -3.81 -5.99
CA THR A 45 0.28 -2.56 -5.68
C THR A 45 -0.70 -1.41 -5.78
N TYR A 46 -0.85 -0.67 -4.69
CA TYR A 46 -1.65 0.54 -4.62
C TYR A 46 -0.78 1.76 -4.84
N TYR A 47 -1.34 2.77 -5.50
CA TYR A 47 -0.65 3.99 -5.86
C TYR A 47 -1.37 5.21 -5.28
N ASN A 48 -0.61 6.18 -4.83
CA ASN A 48 -1.15 7.47 -4.39
C ASN A 48 -1.50 8.38 -5.59
N GLY A 49 -2.05 9.56 -5.30
CA GLY A 49 -2.42 10.54 -6.32
C GLY A 49 -1.26 11.07 -7.19
N LEU A 50 0.00 10.81 -6.81
CA LEU A 50 1.18 11.15 -7.60
C LEU A 50 1.66 9.98 -8.47
N GLY A 51 0.97 8.83 -8.44
CA GLY A 51 1.39 7.62 -9.14
C GLY A 51 2.54 6.87 -8.48
N LEU A 52 2.84 7.17 -7.21
CA LEU A 52 3.86 6.48 -6.43
C LEU A 52 3.22 5.32 -5.64
N PRO A 53 3.88 4.14 -5.53
CA PRO A 53 3.38 3.05 -4.71
C PRO A 53 3.17 3.48 -3.27
N SER A 54 2.01 3.20 -2.68
CA SER A 54 1.69 3.53 -1.29
C SER A 54 1.58 2.28 -0.40
N GLN A 55 1.30 1.15 -1.01
CA GLN A 55 1.20 -0.14 -0.33
C GLN A 55 1.38 -1.27 -1.32
N THR A 56 1.99 -2.37 -0.88
CA THR A 56 1.94 -3.64 -1.59
C THR A 56 1.25 -4.69 -0.73
N THR A 57 0.48 -5.56 -1.37
CA THR A 57 -0.23 -6.66 -0.72
C THR A 57 0.02 -7.95 -1.50
N ASN A 58 0.66 -8.93 -0.86
CA ASN A 58 0.79 -10.28 -1.40
C ASN A 58 -0.40 -11.10 -0.87
N VAL A 59 -1.30 -11.46 -1.77
CA VAL A 59 -2.59 -12.08 -1.41
C VAL A 59 -2.38 -13.51 -0.97
N ARG A 60 -2.86 -13.86 0.23
CA ARG A 60 -2.77 -15.21 0.85
C ARG A 60 -1.35 -15.76 0.92
N ALA A 61 -0.35 -14.88 1.05
CA ALA A 61 1.05 -15.28 1.01
C ALA A 61 1.59 -15.77 2.37
N SER A 62 0.85 -15.62 3.46
CA SER A 62 1.27 -16.11 4.76
C SER A 62 0.97 -17.61 4.91
N VAL A 63 1.64 -18.24 5.88
CA VAL A 63 1.41 -19.66 6.23
C VAL A 63 -0.03 -19.91 6.69
N ASN A 64 -0.67 -18.91 7.30
CA ASN A 64 -2.04 -18.97 7.78
C ASN A 64 -3.07 -18.62 6.69
N GLY A 65 -2.64 -18.33 5.47
CA GLY A 65 -3.51 -17.92 4.37
C GLY A 65 -3.97 -16.47 4.43
N TYR A 66 -3.34 -15.63 5.25
CA TYR A 66 -3.60 -14.19 5.30
C TYR A 66 -2.74 -13.42 4.29
N ASN A 67 -3.12 -12.18 4.04
CA ASN A 67 -2.35 -11.29 3.19
C ASN A 67 -1.08 -10.81 3.91
N ILE A 68 0.01 -10.67 3.17
CA ILE A 68 1.20 -9.97 3.65
C ILE A 68 1.16 -8.56 3.09
N VAL A 69 1.11 -7.57 3.97
CA VAL A 69 0.99 -6.15 3.62
C VAL A 69 2.28 -5.43 3.95
N THR A 70 2.74 -4.59 3.02
CA THR A 70 3.90 -3.70 3.22
C THR A 70 3.48 -2.27 2.94
N PRO A 71 3.33 -1.41 3.96
CA PRO A 71 3.07 0.01 3.76
C PRO A 71 4.33 0.72 3.24
N ILE A 72 4.14 1.69 2.35
CA ILE A 72 5.21 2.48 1.75
C ILE A 72 4.95 3.95 2.05
N VAL A 73 5.90 4.60 2.68
CA VAL A 73 5.87 6.04 2.99
C VAL A 73 7.00 6.77 2.28
N TYR A 74 6.85 8.06 2.12
CA TYR A 74 7.81 8.90 1.42
C TYR A 74 8.24 10.06 2.31
N ASP A 75 9.50 10.42 2.25
CA ASP A 75 9.99 11.66 2.84
C ASP A 75 9.63 12.90 1.97
N ALA A 76 10.04 14.08 2.41
CA ALA A 76 9.79 15.33 1.70
C ALA A 76 10.42 15.39 0.29
N LEU A 77 11.38 14.53 0.00
CA LEU A 77 12.04 14.41 -1.31
C LEU A 77 11.54 13.19 -2.11
N LEU A 78 10.41 12.60 -1.69
CA LEU A 78 9.77 11.46 -2.33
C LEU A 78 10.66 10.19 -2.36
N ARG A 79 11.49 9.99 -1.34
CA ARG A 79 12.28 8.77 -1.17
C ARG A 79 11.51 7.79 -0.28
N SER A 80 11.25 6.60 -0.77
CA SER A 80 10.54 5.54 -0.03
C SER A 80 11.44 4.76 0.93
N ASP A 81 12.75 4.85 0.76
CA ASP A 81 13.72 4.11 1.56
C ASP A 81 14.24 4.93 2.77
N ALA A 82 13.78 6.18 2.95
CA ALA A 82 14.05 6.96 4.15
C ALA A 82 13.45 6.30 5.40
N THR A 83 12.24 5.76 5.28
CA THR A 83 11.58 4.93 6.28
C THR A 83 10.93 3.75 5.56
N ALA A 84 11.55 2.57 5.65
CA ALA A 84 11.05 1.37 4.98
C ALA A 84 10.47 0.40 6.03
N TYR A 85 9.15 0.30 6.05
CA TYR A 85 8.41 -0.57 6.96
C TYR A 85 8.61 -2.05 6.60
N LEU A 86 8.68 -2.91 7.61
CA LEU A 86 8.68 -4.35 7.42
C LEU A 86 7.30 -4.84 6.99
N PRO A 87 7.23 -5.91 6.16
CA PRO A 87 5.98 -6.56 5.84
C PRO A 87 5.37 -7.20 7.08
N PHE A 88 4.05 -7.26 7.15
CA PHE A 88 3.33 -7.91 8.25
C PHE A 88 2.14 -8.73 7.74
N GLU A 89 1.75 -9.72 8.52
CA GLU A 89 0.57 -10.53 8.26
C GLU A 89 -0.67 -9.77 8.73
N ALA A 90 -1.52 -9.37 7.78
CA ALA A 90 -2.76 -8.69 8.07
C ALA A 90 -3.81 -9.72 8.53
N THR A 91 -4.39 -9.48 9.72
CA THR A 91 -5.48 -10.34 10.25
C THR A 91 -6.78 -10.22 9.45
N TYR A 92 -6.87 -9.19 8.65
CA TYR A 92 -7.98 -8.91 7.77
C TYR A 92 -7.69 -9.47 6.36
N TYR A 93 -8.63 -10.22 5.84
CA TYR A 93 -8.57 -10.82 4.52
C TYR A 93 -9.74 -10.33 3.67
N SER A 94 -9.45 -9.75 2.53
CA SER A 94 -10.43 -9.45 1.49
C SER A 94 -9.86 -9.87 0.12
N ASP A 95 -10.63 -10.64 -0.61
CA ASP A 95 -10.30 -11.05 -1.98
C ASP A 95 -10.53 -9.92 -3.00
N GLU A 96 -11.28 -8.89 -2.62
CA GLU A 96 -11.79 -7.82 -3.48
C GLU A 96 -11.33 -6.43 -2.97
N GLU A 97 -10.07 -6.31 -2.58
CA GLU A 97 -9.57 -5.03 -2.08
C GLU A 97 -9.35 -4.04 -3.22
N GLU A 98 -10.35 -3.22 -3.49
CA GLU A 98 -10.21 -2.05 -4.37
C GLU A 98 -9.48 -0.89 -3.68
N LEU A 99 -9.32 -0.93 -2.36
CA LEU A 99 -8.72 0.12 -1.55
C LEU A 99 -7.52 -0.38 -0.75
N PRO A 100 -6.49 0.45 -0.56
CA PRO A 100 -5.40 0.13 0.34
C PRO A 100 -5.90 0.10 1.79
N ASN A 101 -5.24 -0.70 2.62
CA ASN A 101 -5.49 -0.68 4.06
C ASN A 101 -5.02 0.66 4.64
N SER A 102 -5.96 1.53 5.02
CA SER A 102 -5.68 2.86 5.57
C SER A 102 -5.03 2.82 6.95
N THR A 103 -5.14 1.69 7.65
CA THR A 103 -4.59 1.45 8.99
C THR A 103 -3.33 0.60 8.97
N ALA A 104 -2.76 0.30 7.80
CA ALA A 104 -1.64 -0.62 7.62
C ALA A 104 -0.44 -0.34 8.53
N ILE A 105 -0.08 0.94 8.76
CA ILE A 105 1.04 1.31 9.64
C ILE A 105 0.73 0.98 11.11
N SER A 106 -0.47 1.28 11.58
CA SER A 106 -0.88 0.97 12.96
C SER A 106 -1.05 -0.53 13.19
N GLU A 107 -1.57 -1.25 12.21
CA GLU A 107 -1.68 -2.71 12.28
C GLU A 107 -0.31 -3.38 12.24
N GLN A 108 0.61 -2.89 11.42
CA GLN A 108 1.98 -3.34 11.37
C GLN A 108 2.67 -3.16 12.73
N ARG A 109 2.49 -2.00 13.37
CA ARG A 109 3.02 -1.75 14.70
C ARG A 109 2.45 -2.74 15.72
N ASN A 110 1.14 -2.92 15.77
CA ASN A 110 0.48 -3.87 16.68
C ASN A 110 0.96 -5.30 16.45
N TYR A 111 1.10 -5.72 15.17
CA TYR A 111 1.61 -7.04 14.79
C TYR A 111 3.00 -7.31 15.38
N TYR A 112 3.90 -6.33 15.34
CA TYR A 112 5.24 -6.47 15.89
C TYR A 112 5.27 -6.31 17.41
N GLU A 113 4.41 -5.48 18.00
CA GLU A 113 4.26 -5.34 19.45
C GLU A 113 3.85 -6.66 20.11
N GLU A 114 2.92 -7.38 19.54
CA GLU A 114 2.47 -8.68 20.05
C GLU A 114 3.57 -9.76 20.00
N ARG A 115 4.48 -9.68 19.04
CA ARG A 115 5.51 -10.70 18.79
C ARG A 115 6.88 -10.35 19.35
N TYR A 116 7.19 -9.08 19.46
CA TYR A 116 8.51 -8.56 19.81
C TYR A 116 8.38 -7.38 20.79
N SER A 117 7.93 -7.67 22.00
CA SER A 117 7.52 -6.68 23.02
C SER A 117 8.54 -5.57 23.35
N SER A 118 9.84 -5.76 23.06
CA SER A 118 10.89 -4.75 23.28
C SER A 118 11.29 -3.97 22.03
N ASP A 119 11.02 -4.51 20.84
CA ASP A 119 11.61 -4.03 19.58
C ASP A 119 10.55 -3.52 18.58
N TYR A 120 9.29 -3.57 18.95
CA TYR A 120 8.17 -3.23 18.07
C TYR A 120 8.13 -1.75 17.63
N GLU A 121 8.68 -0.86 18.45
CA GLU A 121 8.67 0.58 18.16
C GLU A 121 9.44 0.91 16.87
N ARG A 122 10.33 0.01 16.43
CA ARG A 122 11.16 0.16 15.23
C ARG A 122 10.99 -1.02 14.27
N SER A 123 9.78 -1.29 13.89
CA SER A 123 9.45 -2.28 12.86
C SER A 123 9.69 -1.74 11.44
N PHE A 124 10.72 -0.92 11.27
CA PHE A 124 11.14 -0.32 10.00
C PHE A 124 12.65 -0.08 9.95
N THR A 125 13.19 0.01 8.75
CA THR A 125 14.56 0.53 8.51
C THR A 125 14.48 2.03 8.32
N GLU A 126 15.40 2.78 8.92
CA GLU A 126 15.48 4.23 8.79
C GLU A 126 16.82 4.65 8.21
N LYS A 127 16.80 5.56 7.25
CA LYS A 127 18.00 6.18 6.67
C LYS A 127 17.96 7.68 6.84
N VAL A 128 19.06 8.25 7.31
CA VAL A 128 19.27 9.69 7.38
C VAL A 128 20.22 10.10 6.26
N TYR A 129 19.76 10.97 5.41
CA TYR A 129 20.52 11.48 4.27
C TYR A 129 21.23 12.78 4.61
N GLU A 130 22.30 13.08 3.88
CA GLU A 130 22.93 14.40 3.95
C GLU A 130 22.02 15.47 3.32
N ALA A 131 22.21 16.72 3.75
CA ALA A 131 21.46 17.87 3.24
C ALA A 131 21.94 18.35 1.85
N SER A 132 22.75 17.56 1.14
CA SER A 132 23.25 17.88 -0.18
C SER A 132 22.42 17.26 -1.29
N PRO A 133 22.43 17.81 -2.52
CA PRO A 133 21.75 17.22 -3.67
C PRO A 133 22.22 15.80 -4.03
N LEU A 134 23.39 15.37 -3.53
CA LEU A 134 23.93 14.03 -3.79
C LEU A 134 23.16 12.93 -3.06
N GLY A 135 22.41 13.27 -2.00
CA GLY A 135 21.54 12.33 -1.30
C GLY A 135 22.27 11.12 -0.72
N ARG A 136 23.51 11.29 -0.23
CA ARG A 136 24.25 10.18 0.38
C ARG A 136 23.68 9.83 1.74
N VAL A 137 23.60 8.53 2.05
CA VAL A 137 23.18 8.05 3.36
C VAL A 137 24.28 8.36 4.38
N ARG A 138 23.94 9.09 5.43
CA ARG A 138 24.84 9.40 6.55
C ARG A 138 24.70 8.41 7.71
N LYS A 139 23.47 7.95 7.95
CA LYS A 139 23.16 7.02 9.03
C LYS A 139 22.10 6.06 8.55
N GLN A 140 22.16 4.83 9.01
CA GLN A 140 21.15 3.81 8.79
C GLN A 140 20.89 3.06 10.09
N ALA A 141 19.62 2.85 10.41
CA ALA A 141 19.19 1.97 11.48
C ALA A 141 18.41 0.81 10.88
N LEU A 142 18.69 -0.39 11.37
CA LEU A 142 17.93 -1.60 11.04
C LEU A 142 16.69 -1.69 11.94
N PRO A 143 15.70 -2.52 11.60
CA PRO A 143 14.58 -2.82 12.50
C PRO A 143 15.07 -3.36 13.83
N GLY A 144 14.33 -3.05 14.89
CA GLY A 144 14.64 -3.47 16.27
C GLY A 144 15.04 -2.32 17.19
N TYR A 145 15.37 -2.67 18.44
CA TYR A 145 15.75 -1.71 19.46
C TYR A 145 17.19 -1.23 19.24
N MET A 146 17.35 -0.08 18.60
CA MET A 146 18.66 0.61 18.50
C MET A 146 18.56 1.95 19.19
N LYS A 147 19.23 2.08 20.33
CA LYS A 147 19.27 3.31 21.12
C LYS A 147 20.08 4.42 20.44
N ASP A 148 21.02 4.04 19.58
CA ASP A 148 21.93 4.96 18.89
C ASP A 148 22.12 4.51 17.43
N PHE A 149 21.96 5.45 16.51
CA PHE A 149 22.24 5.23 15.09
C PHE A 149 23.73 4.97 14.90
N GLU A 150 24.11 3.79 14.45
CA GLU A 150 25.47 3.57 13.98
C GLU A 150 25.68 4.29 12.63
N VAL A 151 26.77 5.04 12.59
CA VAL A 151 27.22 5.73 11.36
C VAL A 151 27.92 4.71 10.49
N LEU A 152 27.34 4.34 9.37
CA LEU A 152 28.07 3.62 8.33
C LEU A 152 28.80 4.65 7.45
N TYR A 153 30.12 4.60 7.42
CA TYR A 153 30.98 5.36 6.52
C TYR A 153 31.37 4.46 5.34
#